data_d3d200789c043983d94a500f2705adb3
#
_entry.id   d3d200789c043983d94a500f2705adb3
#
_cell.length_a   1.000
_cell.length_b   1.000
_cell.length_c   1.000
_cell.angle_alpha   90.00
_cell.angle_beta   90.00
_cell.angle_gamma   90.00
#
_symmetry.space_group_name_H-M   'P 1'
#
loop_
_entity.id
_entity.type
_entity.pdbx_description
1 polymer ?
#
loop_
_entity_poly.entity_id
_entity_poly.type
_entity_poly.pdbx_seq_one_letter_code
_entity_poly.pdbx_strand_id
1 'polypeptide(L)'
;MMTLCLLLTACGTTGGETEGAAEARMPYRNMTGCVMEAEVSCTQDGAVWEAALRCDYVPEGETTVEVLSPETIAGVKAVLTDGEAALMYEDQCLNAGTVSSQDISPMACLPQLMSALRDGWLLEENTEDWQETPCVRLTVDQTGAQDGKILSTLWLRQEDCVPLRGEIAVDGEIILTADFTSFSFYGTIQDQE
;
A
#
# COMPACT_ATOMS: atom_id res chain seq x y z
N MET A 1 -15.55 -29.64 50.90
CA MET A 1 -15.20 -28.29 50.43
C MET A 1 -14.29 -28.46 49.22
N MET A 2 -14.81 -28.21 48.04
CA MET A 2 -14.10 -28.41 46.78
C MET A 2 -13.77 -26.99 46.21
N THR A 3 -12.50 -26.63 46.26
CA THR A 3 -12.03 -25.32 45.83
C THR A 3 -11.83 -25.33 44.31
N LEU A 4 -12.68 -24.60 43.60
CA LEU A 4 -12.62 -24.42 42.16
C LEU A 4 -11.59 -23.31 41.83
N CYS A 5 -10.42 -23.69 41.33
CA CYS A 5 -9.45 -22.71 40.78
C CYS A 5 -9.87 -22.29 39.35
N LEU A 6 -10.38 -21.09 39.23
CA LEU A 6 -10.55 -20.41 37.95
C LEU A 6 -9.17 -19.91 37.43
N LEU A 7 -8.67 -20.59 36.41
CA LEU A 7 -7.52 -20.09 35.62
C LEU A 7 -8.02 -19.02 34.67
N LEU A 8 -7.79 -17.77 35.02
CA LEU A 8 -7.92 -16.63 34.09
C LEU A 8 -6.70 -16.64 33.15
N THR A 9 -6.88 -17.15 31.94
CA THR A 9 -5.95 -16.94 30.86
C THR A 9 -6.13 -15.49 30.39
N ALA A 10 -5.29 -14.58 30.88
CA ALA A 10 -5.16 -13.25 30.31
C ALA A 10 -4.44 -13.39 28.97
N CYS A 11 -5.17 -13.30 27.86
CA CYS A 11 -4.56 -12.99 26.56
C CYS A 11 -4.00 -11.57 26.63
N GLY A 12 -2.73 -11.45 26.98
CA GLY A 12 -1.97 -10.23 26.81
C GLY A 12 -1.67 -10.08 25.31
N THR A 13 -2.37 -9.16 24.63
CA THR A 13 -1.94 -8.65 23.33
C THR A 13 -0.66 -7.84 23.54
N THR A 14 0.48 -8.52 23.56
CA THR A 14 1.75 -7.86 23.27
C THR A 14 1.74 -7.54 21.79
N GLY A 15 1.77 -6.23 21.44
CA GLY A 15 1.82 -5.75 20.07
C GLY A 15 3.11 -6.19 19.37
N GLY A 16 3.10 -7.40 18.84
CA GLY A 16 4.10 -7.98 17.95
C GLY A 16 3.37 -8.46 16.71
N GLU A 17 4.01 -8.26 15.56
CA GLU A 17 3.55 -8.81 14.29
C GLU A 17 3.42 -10.33 14.42
N THR A 18 2.30 -10.89 13.93
CA THR A 18 2.09 -12.34 13.93
C THR A 18 3.00 -13.00 12.89
N GLU A 19 3.21 -14.30 12.97
CA GLU A 19 4.02 -15.05 12.01
C GLU A 19 3.43 -14.93 10.59
N GLY A 20 2.09 -14.99 10.44
CA GLY A 20 1.40 -14.86 9.16
C GLY A 20 1.57 -13.49 8.51
N ALA A 21 1.42 -12.41 9.28
CA ALA A 21 1.64 -11.06 8.78
C ALA A 21 3.12 -10.83 8.42
N ALA A 22 4.05 -11.34 9.23
CA ALA A 22 5.47 -11.25 8.95
C ALA A 22 5.84 -11.98 7.65
N GLU A 23 5.27 -13.17 7.42
CA GLU A 23 5.44 -13.94 6.19
C GLU A 23 4.85 -13.20 4.97
N ALA A 24 3.61 -12.69 5.08
CA ALA A 24 2.95 -11.95 4.01
C ALA A 24 3.69 -10.66 3.62
N ARG A 25 4.35 -10.00 4.57
CA ARG A 25 5.11 -8.75 4.35
C ARG A 25 6.58 -8.98 3.96
N MET A 26 7.11 -10.19 4.14
CA MET A 26 8.52 -10.50 3.87
C MET A 26 8.94 -10.16 2.43
N PRO A 27 8.18 -10.50 1.37
CA PRO A 27 8.53 -10.12 0.00
C PRO A 27 8.70 -8.61 -0.19
N TYR A 28 7.83 -7.81 0.45
CA TYR A 28 7.87 -6.35 0.35
C TYR A 28 9.06 -5.73 1.09
N ARG A 29 9.45 -6.29 2.22
CA ARG A 29 10.61 -5.85 2.99
C ARG A 29 11.94 -6.14 2.29
N ASN A 30 11.97 -7.22 1.50
CA ASN A 30 13.17 -7.70 0.83
C ASN A 30 13.23 -7.36 -0.66
N MET A 31 12.18 -6.74 -1.24
CA MET A 31 12.18 -6.41 -2.66
C MET A 31 13.19 -5.31 -2.99
N THR A 32 13.79 -5.41 -4.16
CA THR A 32 14.56 -4.32 -4.77
C THR A 32 13.67 -3.36 -5.54
N GLY A 33 12.46 -3.76 -5.86
CA GLY A 33 11.42 -2.98 -6.52
C GLY A 33 10.29 -3.86 -7.02
N CYS A 34 9.25 -3.24 -7.55
CA CYS A 34 8.13 -3.93 -8.18
C CYS A 34 7.48 -3.04 -9.24
N VAL A 35 6.84 -3.68 -10.22
CA VAL A 35 5.97 -3.01 -11.17
C VAL A 35 4.54 -3.47 -10.95
N MET A 36 3.59 -2.54 -11.02
CA MET A 36 2.18 -2.82 -10.81
C MET A 36 1.30 -1.94 -11.68
N GLU A 37 0.10 -2.44 -11.97
CA GLU A 37 -0.98 -1.66 -12.57
C GLU A 37 -2.22 -1.82 -11.70
N ALA A 38 -3.00 -0.73 -11.55
CA ALA A 38 -4.22 -0.74 -10.76
C ALA A 38 -5.24 0.25 -11.29
N GLU A 39 -6.52 -0.10 -11.14
CA GLU A 39 -7.63 0.82 -11.24
C GLU A 39 -7.76 1.55 -9.90
N VAL A 40 -7.61 2.86 -9.92
CA VAL A 40 -7.62 3.70 -8.72
C VAL A 40 -8.83 4.60 -8.74
N SER A 41 -9.54 4.63 -7.61
CA SER A 41 -10.62 5.61 -7.35
C SER A 41 -10.28 6.42 -6.11
N CYS A 42 -10.39 7.73 -6.22
CA CYS A 42 -10.14 8.67 -5.13
C CYS A 42 -11.34 9.59 -4.96
N THR A 43 -11.84 9.71 -3.74
CA THR A 43 -12.92 10.64 -3.39
C THR A 43 -12.34 11.75 -2.51
N GLN A 44 -12.38 12.98 -3.01
CA GLN A 44 -11.91 14.16 -2.29
C GLN A 44 -12.89 15.30 -2.48
N ASP A 45 -13.30 15.96 -1.40
CA ASP A 45 -14.24 17.11 -1.41
C ASP A 45 -15.54 16.84 -2.19
N GLY A 46 -16.02 15.58 -2.20
CA GLY A 46 -17.23 15.16 -2.91
C GLY A 46 -17.03 14.96 -4.42
N ALA A 47 -15.82 15.15 -4.93
CA ALA A 47 -15.45 14.79 -6.30
C ALA A 47 -14.83 13.39 -6.33
N VAL A 48 -15.21 12.59 -7.33
CA VAL A 48 -14.62 11.27 -7.58
C VAL A 48 -13.68 11.39 -8.77
N TRP A 49 -12.46 10.91 -8.59
CA TRP A 49 -11.46 10.78 -9.62
C TRP A 49 -11.13 9.29 -9.82
N GLU A 50 -11.11 8.85 -11.06
CA GLU A 50 -10.82 7.46 -11.44
C GLU A 50 -9.76 7.42 -12.52
N ALA A 51 -8.79 6.52 -12.37
CA ALA A 51 -7.77 6.30 -13.38
C ALA A 51 -7.18 4.90 -13.30
N ALA A 52 -6.71 4.38 -14.43
CA ALA A 52 -5.75 3.29 -14.43
C ALA A 52 -4.34 3.86 -14.32
N LEU A 53 -3.58 3.34 -13.38
CA LEU A 53 -2.20 3.75 -13.12
C LEU A 53 -1.25 2.57 -13.29
N ARG A 54 -0.05 2.87 -13.81
CA ARG A 54 1.12 1.98 -13.74
C ARG A 54 2.14 2.60 -12.81
N CYS A 55 2.67 1.81 -11.90
CA CYS A 55 3.72 2.23 -10.99
C CYS A 55 4.93 1.31 -11.10
N ASP A 56 6.09 1.93 -11.25
CA ASP A 56 7.40 1.32 -11.14
C ASP A 56 8.00 1.80 -9.81
N TYR A 57 7.89 0.96 -8.79
CA TYR A 57 8.27 1.30 -7.42
C TYR A 57 9.64 0.77 -7.07
N VAL A 58 10.53 1.67 -6.65
CA VAL A 58 11.88 1.33 -6.14
C VAL A 58 12.02 1.90 -4.73
N PRO A 59 12.13 1.05 -3.70
CA PRO A 59 12.38 1.51 -2.34
C PRO A 59 13.63 2.37 -2.25
N GLU A 60 13.53 3.55 -1.63
CA GLU A 60 14.65 4.49 -1.48
C GLU A 60 15.29 4.93 -2.82
N GLY A 61 14.57 4.78 -3.93
CA GLY A 61 15.01 5.13 -5.27
C GLY A 61 13.99 5.97 -6.02
N GLU A 62 14.23 6.12 -7.32
CA GLU A 62 13.28 6.79 -8.20
C GLU A 62 12.07 5.89 -8.44
N THR A 63 10.88 6.39 -8.10
CA THR A 63 9.61 5.74 -8.36
C THR A 63 8.86 6.53 -9.43
N THR A 64 8.34 5.83 -10.44
CA THR A 64 7.55 6.43 -11.52
C THR A 64 6.12 5.94 -11.45
N VAL A 65 5.16 6.88 -11.54
CA VAL A 65 3.73 6.57 -11.67
C VAL A 65 3.22 7.20 -12.96
N GLU A 66 2.63 6.39 -13.83
CA GLU A 66 2.10 6.81 -15.14
C GLU A 66 0.59 6.60 -15.18
N VAL A 67 -0.13 7.59 -15.69
CA VAL A 67 -1.57 7.49 -15.98
C VAL A 67 -1.77 6.75 -17.29
N LEU A 68 -2.47 5.62 -17.26
CA LEU A 68 -2.82 4.83 -18.44
C LEU A 68 -4.20 5.22 -19.00
N SER A 69 -5.15 5.57 -18.13
CA SER A 69 -6.48 6.07 -18.48
C SER A 69 -6.99 7.06 -17.45
N PRO A 70 -7.93 7.98 -17.78
CA PRO A 70 -8.58 8.17 -19.08
C PRO A 70 -7.64 8.83 -20.12
N GLU A 71 -7.99 8.70 -21.43
CA GLU A 71 -7.19 9.23 -22.54
C GLU A 71 -6.86 10.73 -22.43
N THR A 72 -7.70 11.49 -21.75
CA THR A 72 -7.50 12.97 -21.59
C THR A 72 -6.27 13.33 -20.78
N ILE A 73 -5.75 12.42 -19.96
CA ILE A 73 -4.56 12.60 -19.12
C ILE A 73 -3.58 11.42 -19.23
N ALA A 74 -3.84 10.47 -20.13
CA ALA A 74 -2.95 9.35 -20.37
C ALA A 74 -1.56 9.83 -20.78
N GLY A 75 -0.53 9.16 -20.27
CA GLY A 75 0.88 9.53 -20.49
C GLY A 75 1.43 10.59 -19.52
N VAL A 76 0.58 11.17 -18.64
CA VAL A 76 1.10 11.98 -17.52
C VAL A 76 1.85 11.05 -16.57
N LYS A 77 3.07 11.44 -16.20
CA LYS A 77 3.94 10.71 -15.27
C LYS A 77 4.27 11.57 -14.07
N ALA A 78 4.25 10.95 -12.89
CA ALA A 78 4.88 11.49 -11.70
C ALA A 78 6.18 10.73 -11.45
N VAL A 79 7.26 11.44 -11.25
CA VAL A 79 8.55 10.90 -10.81
C VAL A 79 8.78 11.35 -9.39
N LEU A 80 8.93 10.40 -8.50
CA LEU A 80 9.10 10.60 -7.06
C LEU A 80 10.52 10.19 -6.70
N THR A 81 11.30 11.11 -6.12
CA THR A 81 12.68 10.86 -5.70
C THR A 81 12.97 11.66 -4.43
N ASP A 82 13.43 11.02 -3.38
CA ASP A 82 13.85 11.66 -2.12
C ASP A 82 12.82 12.64 -1.52
N GLY A 83 11.51 12.34 -1.67
CA GLY A 83 10.43 13.18 -1.18
C GLY A 83 10.10 14.39 -2.07
N GLU A 84 10.70 14.49 -3.24
CA GLU A 84 10.35 15.46 -4.28
C GLU A 84 9.51 14.79 -5.37
N ALA A 85 8.60 15.54 -5.98
CA ALA A 85 7.82 15.09 -7.12
C ALA A 85 8.02 16.01 -8.32
N ALA A 86 8.17 15.41 -9.49
CA ALA A 86 8.10 16.06 -10.77
C ALA A 86 6.98 15.44 -11.60
N LEU A 87 6.16 16.28 -12.24
CA LEU A 87 5.17 15.83 -13.22
C LEU A 87 5.75 16.01 -14.62
N MET A 88 5.65 14.97 -15.41
CA MET A 88 6.12 14.95 -16.79
C MET A 88 4.94 14.65 -17.72
N TYR A 89 4.86 15.40 -18.80
CA TYR A 89 3.91 15.15 -19.88
C TYR A 89 4.53 15.58 -21.21
N GLU A 90 4.62 14.65 -22.17
CA GLU A 90 5.39 14.84 -23.41
C GLU A 90 6.84 15.33 -23.11
N ASP A 91 7.24 16.48 -23.65
CA ASP A 91 8.57 17.08 -23.43
C ASP A 91 8.59 18.12 -22.28
N GLN A 92 7.49 18.24 -21.53
CA GLN A 92 7.36 19.19 -20.43
C GLN A 92 7.59 18.51 -19.09
N CYS A 93 8.39 19.16 -18.23
CA CYS A 93 8.62 18.76 -16.86
C CYS A 93 8.22 19.91 -15.94
N LEU A 94 7.33 19.63 -15.00
CA LEU A 94 6.89 20.55 -13.96
C LEU A 94 7.33 20.03 -12.61
N ASN A 95 8.16 20.79 -11.91
CA ASN A 95 8.45 20.46 -10.51
C ASN A 95 7.18 20.67 -9.68
N ALA A 96 6.67 19.59 -9.09
CA ALA A 96 5.45 19.60 -8.26
C ALA A 96 5.76 19.89 -6.78
N GLY A 97 7.05 20.05 -6.44
CA GLY A 97 7.48 20.35 -5.07
C GLY A 97 7.73 19.10 -4.23
N THR A 98 7.72 19.29 -2.92
CA THR A 98 7.93 18.22 -1.95
C THR A 98 6.63 17.44 -1.77
N VAL A 99 6.67 16.13 -1.94
CA VAL A 99 5.57 15.23 -1.59
C VAL A 99 5.92 14.64 -0.23
N SER A 100 5.15 14.98 0.79
CA SER A 100 5.27 14.26 2.05
C SER A 100 4.61 12.89 1.93
N SER A 101 5.11 11.92 2.68
CA SER A 101 4.47 10.58 2.79
C SER A 101 3.03 10.64 3.32
N GLN A 102 2.55 11.81 3.63
CA GLN A 102 1.24 12.11 4.22
C GLN A 102 0.32 12.88 3.27
N ASP A 103 0.86 13.35 2.13
CA ASP A 103 0.05 13.94 1.08
C ASP A 103 -0.61 12.82 0.28
N ILE A 104 -1.87 12.53 0.61
CA ILE A 104 -2.64 11.54 -0.10
C ILE A 104 -3.02 12.11 -1.45
N SER A 105 -2.27 11.69 -2.44
CA SER A 105 -2.47 12.05 -3.84
C SER A 105 -2.76 10.79 -4.64
N PRO A 106 -3.70 10.82 -5.62
CA PRO A 106 -3.89 9.70 -6.52
C PRO A 106 -2.60 9.20 -7.16
N MET A 107 -1.68 10.11 -7.52
CA MET A 107 -0.40 9.76 -8.13
C MET A 107 0.63 9.19 -7.13
N ALA A 108 0.42 9.34 -5.82
CA ALA A 108 1.32 8.81 -4.80
C ALA A 108 0.76 7.55 -4.09
N CYS A 109 -0.49 7.16 -4.39
CA CYS A 109 -1.18 6.12 -3.63
C CYS A 109 -0.53 4.73 -3.75
N LEU A 110 -0.13 4.32 -4.95
CA LEU A 110 0.48 3.00 -5.16
C LEU A 110 1.84 2.89 -4.44
N PRO A 111 2.76 3.86 -4.57
CA PRO A 111 3.97 3.91 -3.74
C PRO A 111 3.68 3.91 -2.24
N GLN A 112 2.66 4.64 -1.80
CA GLN A 112 2.27 4.72 -0.39
C GLN A 112 1.78 3.37 0.15
N LEU A 113 0.98 2.63 -0.62
CA LEU A 113 0.54 1.27 -0.27
C LEU A 113 1.73 0.30 -0.16
N MET A 114 2.72 0.40 -1.06
CA MET A 114 3.93 -0.42 -0.99
C MET A 114 4.79 -0.07 0.23
N SER A 115 4.95 1.21 0.55
CA SER A 115 5.65 1.68 1.75
C SER A 115 4.92 1.22 3.03
N ALA A 116 3.58 1.18 3.04
CA ALA A 116 2.80 0.65 4.14
C ALA A 116 3.14 -0.82 4.42
N LEU A 117 3.15 -1.66 3.39
CA LEU A 117 3.49 -3.08 3.51
C LEU A 117 4.93 -3.28 3.99
N ARG A 118 5.85 -2.45 3.53
CA ARG A 118 7.27 -2.54 3.87
C ARG A 118 7.54 -2.08 5.29
N ASP A 119 7.16 -0.86 5.64
CA ASP A 119 7.67 -0.14 6.81
C ASP A 119 6.58 0.26 7.81
N GLY A 120 5.29 0.17 7.44
CA GLY A 120 4.19 0.65 8.27
C GLY A 120 3.96 -0.18 9.53
N TRP A 121 3.31 0.40 10.53
CA TRP A 121 2.99 -0.25 11.80
C TRP A 121 1.72 -1.09 11.65
N LEU A 122 1.85 -2.43 11.74
CA LEU A 122 0.72 -3.34 11.64
C LEU A 122 -0.23 -3.17 12.84
N LEU A 123 -1.52 -2.91 12.54
CA LEU A 123 -2.60 -2.84 13.53
C LEU A 123 -3.43 -4.10 13.58
N GLU A 124 -3.80 -4.63 12.40
CA GLU A 124 -4.69 -5.77 12.27
C GLU A 124 -4.22 -6.72 11.17
N GLU A 125 -4.44 -8.00 11.41
CA GLU A 125 -4.31 -9.08 10.44
C GLU A 125 -5.56 -9.94 10.50
N ASN A 126 -6.13 -10.24 9.33
CA ASN A 126 -7.25 -11.16 9.19
C ASN A 126 -7.06 -12.03 7.95
N THR A 127 -7.59 -13.25 8.00
CA THR A 127 -7.71 -14.10 6.82
C THR A 127 -9.15 -14.08 6.35
N GLU A 128 -9.38 -13.73 5.10
CA GLU A 128 -10.71 -13.67 4.51
C GLU A 128 -10.63 -13.89 2.99
N ASP A 129 -11.77 -14.12 2.35
CA ASP A 129 -11.83 -14.24 0.90
C ASP A 129 -12.13 -12.87 0.27
N TRP A 130 -11.33 -12.47 -0.71
CA TRP A 130 -11.62 -11.34 -1.60
C TRP A 130 -12.00 -11.86 -2.98
N GLN A 131 -13.26 -11.64 -3.42
CA GLN A 131 -13.78 -12.13 -4.72
C GLN A 131 -13.44 -13.62 -4.95
N GLU A 132 -13.77 -14.47 -3.97
CA GLU A 132 -13.52 -15.92 -3.98
C GLU A 132 -12.03 -16.33 -3.94
N THR A 133 -11.12 -15.37 -3.73
CA THR A 133 -9.69 -15.63 -3.58
C THR A 133 -9.27 -15.54 -2.11
N PRO A 134 -8.66 -16.59 -1.53
CA PRO A 134 -8.14 -16.53 -0.15
C PRO A 134 -7.07 -15.46 0.00
N CYS A 135 -7.25 -14.58 0.98
CA CYS A 135 -6.39 -13.43 1.22
C CYS A 135 -5.98 -13.30 2.68
N VAL A 136 -4.83 -12.69 2.88
CA VAL A 136 -4.44 -12.09 4.15
C VAL A 136 -4.73 -10.59 4.03
N ARG A 137 -5.64 -10.09 4.88
CA ARG A 137 -5.94 -8.66 4.98
C ARG A 137 -5.11 -8.04 6.09
N LEU A 138 -4.32 -7.05 5.75
CA LEU A 138 -3.45 -6.30 6.66
C LEU A 138 -3.93 -4.86 6.76
N THR A 139 -4.12 -4.35 7.99
CA THR A 139 -4.35 -2.92 8.24
C THR A 139 -3.11 -2.34 8.91
N VAL A 140 -2.56 -1.32 8.29
CA VAL A 140 -1.28 -0.71 8.64
C VAL A 140 -1.49 0.76 8.96
N ASP A 141 -0.92 1.22 10.06
CA ASP A 141 -0.89 2.63 10.44
C ASP A 141 0.30 3.32 9.77
N GLN A 142 0.01 4.37 9.02
CA GLN A 142 1.00 5.26 8.40
C GLN A 142 0.93 6.68 8.97
N THR A 143 0.20 6.85 10.07
CA THR A 143 0.07 8.14 10.75
C THR A 143 1.45 8.58 11.23
N GLY A 144 1.96 9.65 10.65
CA GLY A 144 3.22 10.27 11.10
C GLY A 144 2.99 11.22 12.27
N ALA A 145 3.80 12.28 12.36
CA ALA A 145 3.71 13.32 13.39
C ALA A 145 2.62 14.37 13.12
N GLN A 146 1.76 14.15 12.12
CA GLN A 146 0.72 15.12 11.70
C GLN A 146 -0.64 14.82 12.31
N ASP A 147 -1.54 15.79 12.22
CA ASP A 147 -2.94 15.65 12.60
C ASP A 147 -3.68 14.74 11.59
N GLY A 148 -4.49 13.82 12.10
CA GLY A 148 -5.27 12.87 11.31
C GLY A 148 -4.66 11.46 11.29
N LYS A 149 -5.53 10.45 11.36
CA LYS A 149 -5.15 9.04 11.35
C LYS A 149 -5.19 8.48 9.93
N ILE A 150 -4.03 8.09 9.40
CA ILE A 150 -3.92 7.48 8.07
C ILE A 150 -3.72 5.98 8.21
N LEU A 151 -4.67 5.22 7.67
CA LEU A 151 -4.62 3.77 7.63
C LEU A 151 -4.60 3.27 6.20
N SER A 152 -3.72 2.32 5.94
CA SER A 152 -3.72 1.54 4.70
C SER A 152 -4.17 0.12 4.98
N THR A 153 -5.16 -0.36 4.26
CA THR A 153 -5.62 -1.75 4.31
C THR A 153 -5.33 -2.42 2.98
N LEU A 154 -4.68 -3.59 3.01
CA LEU A 154 -4.34 -4.33 1.79
C LEU A 154 -4.80 -5.78 1.91
N TRP A 155 -5.34 -6.31 0.82
CA TRP A 155 -5.69 -7.71 0.62
C TRP A 155 -4.61 -8.35 -0.24
N LEU A 156 -3.83 -9.23 0.37
CA LEU A 156 -2.76 -9.96 -0.29
C LEU A 156 -3.22 -11.38 -0.54
N ARG A 157 -3.06 -11.88 -1.75
CA ARG A 157 -3.37 -13.27 -2.09
C ARG A 157 -2.51 -14.19 -1.21
N GLN A 158 -3.13 -15.18 -0.59
CA GLN A 158 -2.45 -16.04 0.37
C GLN A 158 -1.36 -16.91 -0.26
N GLU A 159 -1.49 -17.27 -1.54
CA GLU A 159 -0.56 -18.16 -2.25
C GLU A 159 0.81 -17.52 -2.52
N ASP A 160 0.84 -16.25 -2.91
CA ASP A 160 2.04 -15.56 -3.42
C ASP A 160 2.25 -14.16 -2.87
N CYS A 161 1.40 -13.73 -1.95
CA CYS A 161 1.41 -12.42 -1.33
C CYS A 161 1.24 -11.24 -2.32
N VAL A 162 0.73 -11.49 -3.53
CA VAL A 162 0.43 -10.44 -4.51
C VAL A 162 -0.76 -9.62 -4.05
N PRO A 163 -0.72 -8.27 -4.10
CA PRO A 163 -1.83 -7.44 -3.70
C PRO A 163 -2.97 -7.54 -4.73
N LEU A 164 -4.18 -7.70 -4.24
CA LEU A 164 -5.41 -7.69 -5.06
C LEU A 164 -6.15 -6.37 -4.92
N ARG A 165 -6.14 -5.80 -3.70
CA ARG A 165 -6.79 -4.53 -3.38
C ARG A 165 -6.00 -3.78 -2.32
N GLY A 166 -6.03 -2.45 -2.40
CA GLY A 166 -5.56 -1.53 -1.37
C GLY A 166 -6.58 -0.43 -1.11
N GLU A 167 -6.65 0.02 0.13
CA GLU A 167 -7.47 1.15 0.56
C GLU A 167 -6.64 2.07 1.44
N ILE A 168 -6.85 3.39 1.29
CA ILE A 168 -6.29 4.40 2.17
C ILE A 168 -7.45 5.15 2.82
N ALA A 169 -7.47 5.15 4.14
CA ALA A 169 -8.47 5.84 4.94
C ALA A 169 -7.83 6.96 5.76
N VAL A 170 -8.50 8.10 5.86
CA VAL A 170 -8.15 9.23 6.72
C VAL A 170 -9.25 9.43 7.73
N ASP A 171 -8.91 9.43 9.01
CA ASP A 171 -9.85 9.59 10.12
C ASP A 171 -11.05 8.63 10.06
N GLY A 172 -10.83 7.43 9.48
CA GLY A 172 -11.82 6.37 9.34
C GLY A 172 -12.68 6.46 8.07
N GLU A 173 -12.49 7.45 7.22
CA GLU A 173 -13.14 7.56 5.92
C GLU A 173 -12.20 7.05 4.82
N ILE A 174 -12.67 6.09 4.00
CA ILE A 174 -11.90 5.58 2.85
C ILE A 174 -11.94 6.66 1.77
N ILE A 175 -10.79 7.22 1.48
CA ILE A 175 -10.63 8.28 0.48
C ILE A 175 -10.05 7.77 -0.83
N LEU A 176 -9.40 6.60 -0.80
CA LEU A 176 -8.77 6.02 -1.96
C LEU A 176 -8.87 4.50 -1.95
N THR A 177 -9.16 3.94 -3.12
CA THR A 177 -9.12 2.50 -3.38
C THR A 177 -8.26 2.22 -4.60
N ALA A 178 -7.55 1.09 -4.59
CA ALA A 178 -6.76 0.59 -5.71
C ALA A 178 -7.05 -0.89 -5.90
N ASP A 179 -7.61 -1.27 -7.04
CA ASP A 179 -7.81 -2.66 -7.43
C ASP A 179 -6.68 -3.06 -8.39
N PHE A 180 -5.79 -3.96 -7.94
CA PHE A 180 -4.60 -4.32 -8.70
C PHE A 180 -4.94 -5.26 -9.86
N THR A 181 -4.56 -4.86 -11.07
CA THR A 181 -4.77 -5.63 -12.31
C THR A 181 -3.52 -6.41 -12.70
N SER A 182 -2.34 -5.93 -12.33
CA SER A 182 -1.08 -6.65 -12.48
C SER A 182 -0.10 -6.29 -11.36
N PHE A 183 0.77 -7.25 -11.01
CA PHE A 183 1.84 -7.05 -10.03
C PHE A 183 3.00 -8.00 -10.27
N SER A 184 4.24 -7.50 -10.17
CA SER A 184 5.44 -8.31 -10.29
C SER A 184 6.58 -7.70 -9.47
N PHE A 185 7.24 -8.48 -8.61
CA PHE A 185 8.47 -8.08 -7.94
C PHE A 185 9.65 -8.06 -8.92
N TYR A 186 10.57 -7.11 -8.75
CA TYR A 186 11.87 -7.15 -9.42
C TYR A 186 12.75 -8.18 -8.72
N GLY A 187 13.35 -9.04 -9.54
CA GLY A 187 14.41 -9.95 -9.16
C GLY A 187 14.28 -10.54 -7.76
N THR A 188 13.60 -11.66 -7.62
CA THR A 188 13.76 -12.47 -6.42
C THR A 188 15.26 -12.74 -6.29
N ILE A 189 15.89 -12.30 -5.22
CA ILE A 189 17.23 -12.73 -4.87
C ILE A 189 17.11 -14.25 -4.70
N GLN A 190 17.45 -14.99 -5.76
CA GLN A 190 17.62 -16.44 -5.63
C GLN A 190 18.82 -16.61 -4.70
N ASP A 191 18.57 -17.25 -3.56
CA ASP A 191 19.60 -17.70 -2.66
C ASP A 191 20.71 -18.36 -3.48
N GLN A 192 21.86 -17.72 -3.57
CA GLN A 192 23.06 -18.37 -4.03
C GLN A 192 23.56 -19.22 -2.84
N GLU A 193 23.26 -20.53 -2.92
CA GLU A 193 23.96 -21.55 -2.12
C GLU A 193 25.47 -21.53 -2.40
#